data_cb2d6c3b77a7ea6961c163a8df4dbbb5
#
_entry.id   cb2d6c3b77a7ea6961c163a8df4dbbb5
#
_cell.length_a   1.000
_cell.length_b   1.000
_cell.length_c   1.000
_cell.angle_alpha   90.00
_cell.angle_beta   90.00
_cell.angle_gamma   90.00
#
_symmetry.space_group_name_H-M   'P 1'
#
loop_
_entity.id
_entity.type
_entity.pdbx_description
1 polymer ?
#
loop_
_entity_poly.entity_id
_entity_poly.type
_entity_poly.pdbx_seq_one_letter_code
_entity_poly.pdbx_strand_id
1 'polypeptide(L)'
;VAEANRILDEAGWKKGSDGVRQKDGVRISILYQTSTNSVRQGTQAFIKEMWRQIGVETELRNISASVFFGGDVGSPDTYQKFYADIEMYTNTFSGTDPETYMSNWTCKEMAQKRNKWGGNNMPRWCSAEYDALSAEMAKTASLQDRIRLAKAMNDMLMQDYAMIPLIHRGGVSAHSNTISGVRMNEWDSELWNIADWKRN
;
A
#
# COMPACT_ATOMS: atom_id res chain seq x y z
N VAL A 1 -19.68 5.53 -7.41
CA VAL A 1 -19.84 7.00 -7.41
C VAL A 1 -21.08 7.39 -6.59
N ALA A 2 -22.25 6.81 -6.85
CA ALA A 2 -23.49 7.17 -6.16
C ALA A 2 -23.37 7.01 -4.63
N GLU A 3 -22.90 5.86 -4.17
CA GLU A 3 -22.73 5.57 -2.74
C GLU A 3 -21.71 6.49 -2.08
N ALA A 4 -20.59 6.76 -2.74
CA ALA A 4 -19.59 7.70 -2.22
C ALA A 4 -20.16 9.13 -2.08
N ASN A 5 -20.95 9.59 -3.05
CA ASN A 5 -21.64 10.88 -2.94
C ASN A 5 -22.63 10.87 -1.76
N ARG A 6 -23.42 9.79 -1.59
CA ARG A 6 -24.35 9.67 -0.46
C ARG A 6 -23.63 9.76 0.89
N ILE A 7 -22.56 9.00 1.08
CA ILE A 7 -21.75 9.00 2.32
C ILE A 7 -21.18 10.40 2.60
N LEU A 8 -20.62 11.07 1.59
CA LEU A 8 -20.08 12.40 1.73
C LEU A 8 -21.14 13.44 2.06
N ASP A 9 -22.35 13.34 1.44
CA ASP A 9 -23.47 14.22 1.72
C ASP A 9 -23.99 14.04 3.16
N GLU A 10 -24.14 12.80 3.63
CA GLU A 10 -24.55 12.47 5.00
C GLU A 10 -23.51 12.92 6.03
N ALA A 11 -22.22 12.82 5.69
CA ALA A 11 -21.15 13.33 6.53
C ALA A 11 -21.03 14.86 6.54
N GLY A 12 -21.88 15.57 5.78
CA GLY A 12 -21.91 17.03 5.75
C GLY A 12 -20.96 17.70 4.75
N TRP A 13 -20.30 16.93 3.91
CA TRP A 13 -19.46 17.47 2.83
C TRP A 13 -20.32 17.92 1.65
N LYS A 14 -20.52 19.23 1.48
CA LYS A 14 -21.36 19.82 0.43
C LYS A 14 -20.53 20.30 -0.76
N LYS A 15 -21.00 20.04 -1.99
CA LYS A 15 -20.37 20.56 -3.22
C LYS A 15 -20.50 22.07 -3.32
N GLY A 16 -19.38 22.74 -3.54
CA GLY A 16 -19.31 24.15 -3.88
C GLY A 16 -19.72 24.41 -5.34
N SER A 17 -19.73 25.69 -5.74
CA SER A 17 -20.04 26.10 -7.12
C SER A 17 -19.02 25.59 -8.17
N ASP A 18 -17.81 25.27 -7.74
CA ASP A 18 -16.74 24.68 -8.55
C ASP A 18 -16.76 23.14 -8.55
N GLY A 19 -17.74 22.52 -7.88
CA GLY A 19 -17.92 21.10 -7.79
C GLY A 19 -17.08 20.41 -6.71
N VAL A 20 -16.16 21.12 -6.05
CA VAL A 20 -15.36 20.55 -4.96
C VAL A 20 -16.16 20.63 -3.65
N ARG A 21 -16.07 19.57 -2.86
CA ARG A 21 -16.77 19.49 -1.57
C ARG A 21 -16.05 20.28 -0.48
N GLN A 22 -16.85 20.83 0.41
CA GLN A 22 -16.36 21.51 1.60
C GLN A 22 -17.27 21.22 2.79
N LYS A 23 -16.68 21.26 3.97
CA LYS A 23 -17.37 21.13 5.25
C LYS A 23 -16.70 22.10 6.25
N ASP A 24 -17.52 22.87 6.99
CA ASP A 24 -17.04 23.82 8.01
C ASP A 24 -15.94 24.79 7.49
N GLY A 25 -16.07 25.21 6.23
CA GLY A 25 -15.10 26.10 5.57
C GLY A 25 -13.83 25.39 5.04
N VAL A 26 -13.68 24.09 5.27
CA VAL A 26 -12.55 23.31 4.80
C VAL A 26 -12.90 22.60 3.50
N ARG A 27 -12.09 22.80 2.45
CA ARG A 27 -12.19 22.05 1.18
C ARG A 27 -11.57 20.68 1.33
N ILE A 28 -12.17 19.67 0.68
CA ILE A 28 -11.56 18.36 0.59
C ILE A 28 -10.54 18.34 -0.56
N SER A 29 -9.27 18.47 -0.19
CA SER A 29 -8.13 18.43 -1.10
C SER A 29 -7.13 17.42 -0.59
N ILE A 30 -6.67 16.54 -1.48
CA ILE A 30 -5.82 15.39 -1.15
C ILE A 30 -4.53 15.47 -1.96
N LEU A 31 -3.39 15.43 -1.28
CA LEU A 31 -2.08 15.21 -1.89
C LEU A 31 -1.84 13.70 -2.04
N TYR A 32 -1.83 13.23 -3.28
CA TYR A 32 -1.61 11.83 -3.63
C TYR A 32 -0.25 11.64 -4.29
N GLN A 33 0.69 11.01 -3.61
CA GLN A 33 2.04 10.82 -4.10
C GLN A 33 2.40 9.37 -4.42
N THR A 34 3.34 9.20 -5.34
CA THR A 34 3.98 7.94 -5.70
C THR A 34 5.31 8.19 -6.41
N SER A 35 6.00 7.14 -6.85
CA SER A 35 7.21 7.26 -7.67
C SER A 35 6.88 7.60 -9.14
N THR A 36 7.91 8.02 -9.91
CA THR A 36 7.82 8.33 -11.34
C THR A 36 7.59 7.09 -12.24
N ASN A 37 7.10 5.99 -11.71
CA ASN A 37 6.74 4.80 -12.47
C ASN A 37 5.50 5.07 -13.32
N SER A 38 5.55 4.80 -14.63
CA SER A 38 4.49 5.14 -15.59
C SER A 38 3.14 4.45 -15.29
N VAL A 39 3.17 3.20 -14.82
CA VAL A 39 1.94 2.47 -14.44
C VAL A 39 1.29 3.14 -13.23
N ARG A 40 2.08 3.54 -12.23
CA ARG A 40 1.56 4.24 -11.05
C ARG A 40 1.02 5.63 -11.40
N GLN A 41 1.69 6.37 -12.27
CA GLN A 41 1.20 7.66 -12.74
C GLN A 41 -0.13 7.54 -13.47
N GLY A 42 -0.27 6.53 -14.35
CA GLY A 42 -1.54 6.23 -15.01
C GLY A 42 -2.65 5.88 -14.01
N THR A 43 -2.34 5.07 -13.02
CA THR A 43 -3.29 4.72 -11.95
C THR A 43 -3.73 5.95 -11.13
N GLN A 44 -2.79 6.83 -10.78
CA GLN A 44 -3.11 8.10 -10.10
C GLN A 44 -4.07 8.97 -10.93
N ALA A 45 -3.85 9.07 -12.23
CA ALA A 45 -4.70 9.86 -13.11
C ALA A 45 -6.15 9.33 -13.13
N PHE A 46 -6.32 8.01 -13.21
CA PHE A 46 -7.64 7.37 -13.10
C PHE A 46 -8.32 7.64 -11.76
N ILE A 47 -7.60 7.47 -10.67
CA ILE A 47 -8.14 7.68 -9.31
C ILE A 47 -8.51 9.15 -9.10
N LYS A 48 -7.66 10.08 -9.54
CA LYS A 48 -7.96 11.51 -9.51
C LYS A 48 -9.27 11.83 -10.23
N GLU A 49 -9.48 11.25 -11.43
CA GLU A 49 -10.72 11.47 -12.17
C GLU A 49 -11.94 10.87 -11.44
N MET A 50 -11.82 9.67 -10.85
CA MET A 50 -12.88 9.07 -10.05
C MET A 50 -13.23 9.96 -8.84
N TRP A 51 -12.24 10.50 -8.15
CA TRP A 51 -12.45 11.39 -7.00
C TRP A 51 -13.03 12.74 -7.40
N ARG A 52 -12.65 13.27 -8.57
CA ARG A 52 -13.28 14.48 -9.12
C ARG A 52 -14.80 14.32 -9.27
N GLN A 53 -15.28 13.14 -9.70
CA GLN A 53 -16.72 12.87 -9.85
C GLN A 53 -17.48 12.95 -8.53
N ILE A 54 -16.82 12.68 -7.43
CA ILE A 54 -17.41 12.79 -6.08
C ILE A 54 -17.07 14.11 -5.37
N GLY A 55 -16.39 15.03 -6.05
CA GLY A 55 -16.08 16.36 -5.55
C GLY A 55 -14.84 16.43 -4.65
N VAL A 56 -13.91 15.51 -4.79
CA VAL A 56 -12.61 15.53 -4.11
C VAL A 56 -11.56 16.14 -5.05
N GLU A 57 -10.94 17.23 -4.60
CA GLU A 57 -9.78 17.82 -5.27
C GLU A 57 -8.54 16.96 -5.00
N THR A 58 -7.70 16.75 -6.01
CA THR A 58 -6.53 15.88 -5.87
C THR A 58 -5.32 16.49 -6.54
N GLU A 59 -4.27 16.71 -5.77
CA GLU A 59 -2.94 17.05 -6.27
C GLU A 59 -2.13 15.76 -6.45
N LEU A 60 -1.47 15.61 -7.61
CA LEU A 60 -0.60 14.46 -7.89
C LEU A 60 0.86 14.85 -7.73
N ARG A 61 1.59 14.08 -6.94
CA ARG A 61 3.03 14.25 -6.75
C ARG A 61 3.77 12.99 -7.15
N ASN A 62 4.78 13.14 -8.02
CA ASN A 62 5.61 12.04 -8.49
C ASN A 62 7.07 12.30 -8.13
N ILE A 63 7.67 11.38 -7.41
CA ILE A 63 9.02 11.48 -6.87
C ILE A 63 9.89 10.43 -7.57
N SER A 64 11.16 10.75 -7.89
CA SER A 64 12.04 9.75 -8.49
C SER A 64 12.15 8.50 -7.61
N ALA A 65 12.18 7.31 -8.21
CA ALA A 65 12.17 6.06 -7.46
C ALA A 65 13.35 5.93 -6.48
N SER A 66 14.51 6.47 -6.84
CA SER A 66 15.70 6.48 -5.98
C SER A 66 15.54 7.34 -4.72
N VAL A 67 14.71 8.38 -4.77
CA VAL A 67 14.38 9.21 -3.61
C VAL A 67 13.21 8.62 -2.86
N PHE A 68 12.10 8.30 -3.56
CA PHE A 68 10.88 7.79 -2.94
C PHE A 68 11.13 6.51 -2.13
N PHE A 69 11.88 5.56 -2.68
CA PHE A 69 12.29 4.32 -2.01
C PHE A 69 13.66 4.40 -1.35
N GLY A 70 14.27 5.57 -1.30
CA GLY A 70 15.56 5.79 -0.68
C GLY A 70 15.51 5.74 0.85
N GLY A 71 16.63 5.35 1.46
CA GLY A 71 16.81 5.30 2.92
C GLY A 71 17.30 6.61 3.54
N ASP A 72 17.32 7.73 2.82
CA ASP A 72 17.80 8.99 3.35
C ASP A 72 16.85 9.57 4.40
N VAL A 73 17.28 9.48 5.66
CA VAL A 73 16.55 10.03 6.80
C VAL A 73 16.39 11.56 6.72
N GLY A 74 17.25 12.26 5.99
CA GLY A 74 17.18 13.70 5.77
C GLY A 74 16.13 14.11 4.75
N SER A 75 15.86 13.27 3.73
CA SER A 75 14.90 13.59 2.67
C SER A 75 13.44 13.57 3.18
N PRO A 76 12.64 14.61 2.95
CA PRO A 76 11.21 14.59 3.27
C PRO A 76 10.38 13.75 2.30
N ASP A 77 10.96 13.32 1.19
CA ASP A 77 10.28 12.75 0.03
C ASP A 77 10.32 11.21 -0.01
N THR A 78 10.87 10.58 1.03
CA THR A 78 10.82 9.11 1.15
C THR A 78 9.44 8.65 1.56
N TYR A 79 8.99 7.52 1.01
CA TYR A 79 7.67 6.96 1.32
C TYR A 79 7.48 6.63 2.81
N GLN A 80 8.59 6.31 3.54
CA GLN A 80 8.52 6.06 4.98
C GLN A 80 8.09 7.28 5.80
N LYS A 81 8.31 8.50 5.30
CA LYS A 81 7.89 9.70 5.99
C LYS A 81 6.43 10.04 5.82
N PHE A 82 5.87 9.65 4.69
CA PHE A 82 4.47 9.78 4.39
C PHE A 82 3.92 11.15 4.80
N TYR A 83 4.41 12.22 4.16
CA TYR A 83 3.95 13.60 4.37
C TYR A 83 2.88 14.02 3.35
N ALA A 84 2.26 13.05 2.71
CA ALA A 84 1.08 13.20 1.85
C ALA A 84 -0.16 12.64 2.56
N ASP A 85 -1.33 12.87 1.98
CA ASP A 85 -2.57 12.27 2.47
C ASP A 85 -2.70 10.82 2.03
N ILE A 86 -2.24 10.53 0.81
CA ILE A 86 -2.25 9.18 0.23
C ILE A 86 -0.94 8.90 -0.48
N GLU A 87 -0.45 7.68 -0.30
CA GLU A 87 0.70 7.14 -1.03
C GLU A 87 0.36 5.84 -1.73
N MET A 88 0.94 5.65 -2.93
CA MET A 88 0.83 4.40 -3.66
C MET A 88 2.19 3.77 -3.89
N TYR A 89 2.33 2.54 -3.46
CA TYR A 89 3.50 1.71 -3.72
C TYR A 89 3.10 0.23 -3.78
N THR A 90 4.01 -0.62 -4.20
CA THR A 90 3.81 -2.06 -4.19
C THR A 90 4.56 -2.65 -2.99
N ASN A 91 3.87 -3.44 -2.21
CA ASN A 91 4.49 -4.25 -1.18
C ASN A 91 4.53 -5.72 -1.62
N THR A 92 5.50 -6.46 -1.14
CA THR A 92 5.68 -7.88 -1.48
C THR A 92 5.31 -8.73 -0.27
N PHE A 93 4.52 -9.74 -0.53
CA PHE A 93 4.24 -10.79 0.42
C PHE A 93 5.38 -11.83 0.35
N SER A 94 6.03 -12.11 1.46
CA SER A 94 7.13 -13.07 1.51
C SER A 94 6.68 -14.38 2.17
N GLY A 95 6.84 -15.49 1.44
CA GLY A 95 6.48 -16.83 1.93
C GLY A 95 5.00 -17.14 1.84
N THR A 96 4.59 -18.25 2.42
CA THR A 96 3.22 -18.77 2.38
C THR A 96 2.41 -18.47 3.65
N ASP A 97 3.07 -17.99 4.71
CA ASP A 97 2.43 -17.63 5.96
C ASP A 97 2.23 -16.09 6.04
N PRO A 98 1.02 -15.61 6.32
CA PRO A 98 0.72 -14.18 6.33
C PRO A 98 1.30 -13.43 7.53
N GLU A 99 1.81 -14.09 8.56
CA GLU A 99 2.25 -13.45 9.81
C GLU A 99 3.26 -12.33 9.59
N THR A 100 4.31 -12.60 8.81
CA THR A 100 5.37 -11.62 8.54
C THR A 100 4.83 -10.35 7.90
N TYR A 101 3.87 -10.49 6.96
CA TYR A 101 3.23 -9.35 6.32
C TYR A 101 2.28 -8.62 7.27
N MET A 102 1.46 -9.37 8.01
CA MET A 102 0.47 -8.81 8.94
C MET A 102 1.14 -8.09 10.10
N SER A 103 2.28 -8.58 10.59
CA SER A 103 3.02 -7.92 11.68
C SER A 103 3.54 -6.52 11.33
N ASN A 104 3.69 -6.21 10.03
CA ASN A 104 4.09 -4.87 9.56
C ASN A 104 3.09 -3.77 9.93
N TRP A 105 1.84 -4.10 10.23
CA TRP A 105 0.78 -3.13 10.54
C TRP A 105 0.61 -2.88 12.04
N THR A 106 1.44 -3.48 12.88
CA THR A 106 1.40 -3.25 14.33
C THR A 106 1.86 -1.84 14.70
N CYS A 107 1.42 -1.38 15.86
CA CYS A 107 1.79 -0.05 16.39
C CYS A 107 3.30 0.13 16.56
N LYS A 108 4.04 -0.94 16.88
CA LYS A 108 5.50 -0.90 17.04
C LYS A 108 6.23 -0.63 15.72
N GLU A 109 5.61 -1.04 14.59
CA GLU A 109 6.18 -0.89 13.25
C GLU A 109 5.91 0.48 12.61
N MET A 110 5.26 1.41 13.31
CA MET A 110 5.03 2.76 12.79
C MET A 110 6.36 3.44 12.45
N ALA A 111 6.49 3.89 11.18
CA ALA A 111 7.63 4.70 10.74
C ALA A 111 7.58 6.09 11.38
N GLN A 112 8.54 6.39 12.26
CA GLN A 112 8.58 7.61 13.08
C GLN A 112 10.01 8.13 13.26
N LYS A 113 10.14 9.40 13.64
CA LYS A 113 11.44 10.02 13.89
C LYS A 113 12.28 9.27 14.94
N ARG A 114 11.64 8.73 15.99
CA ARG A 114 12.31 8.00 17.09
C ARG A 114 13.02 6.72 16.62
N ASN A 115 12.52 6.07 15.56
CA ASN A 115 13.13 4.87 14.97
C ASN A 115 13.79 5.18 13.62
N LYS A 116 14.16 6.46 13.38
CA LYS A 116 14.76 6.92 12.12
C LYS A 116 13.95 6.56 10.88
N TRP A 117 12.63 6.53 11.02
CA TRP A 117 11.66 6.15 9.99
C TRP A 117 11.78 4.69 9.54
N GLY A 118 12.44 3.84 10.34
CA GLY A 118 12.72 2.44 10.06
C GLY A 118 11.59 1.51 10.52
N GLY A 119 10.35 1.77 10.14
CA GLY A 119 9.21 0.87 10.37
C GLY A 119 8.52 0.54 9.05
N ASN A 120 7.66 -0.47 9.06
CA ASN A 120 6.91 -0.92 7.88
C ASN A 120 5.47 -0.40 7.85
N ASN A 121 4.98 0.15 8.96
CA ASN A 121 3.66 0.77 9.07
C ASN A 121 3.76 2.25 8.68
N MET A 122 3.75 2.53 7.38
CA MET A 122 3.87 3.89 6.84
C MET A 122 2.67 4.77 7.19
N PRO A 123 1.42 4.29 7.11
CA PRO A 123 0.25 5.09 7.48
C PRO A 123 0.19 5.44 8.96
N ARG A 124 0.98 4.78 9.80
CA ARG A 124 0.97 4.92 11.27
C ARG A 124 -0.39 4.59 11.88
N TRP A 125 -1.12 3.72 11.22
CA TRP A 125 -2.34 3.14 11.79
C TRP A 125 -1.99 2.32 13.03
N CYS A 126 -2.80 2.37 14.08
CA CYS A 126 -2.48 1.72 15.35
C CYS A 126 -3.75 1.25 16.04
N SER A 127 -3.83 -0.04 16.29
CA SER A 127 -4.92 -0.68 17.05
C SER A 127 -4.34 -1.66 18.07
N ALA A 128 -4.68 -1.47 19.34
CA ALA A 128 -4.26 -2.38 20.41
C ALA A 128 -4.86 -3.78 20.23
N GLU A 129 -6.07 -3.88 19.66
CA GLU A 129 -6.70 -5.16 19.36
C GLU A 129 -5.93 -5.87 18.22
N TYR A 130 -5.52 -5.17 17.19
CA TYR A 130 -4.69 -5.71 16.12
C TYR A 130 -3.34 -6.22 16.65
N ASP A 131 -2.69 -5.46 17.53
CA ASP A 131 -1.43 -5.85 18.15
C ASP A 131 -1.60 -7.14 18.98
N ALA A 132 -2.72 -7.28 19.68
CA ALA A 132 -3.03 -8.49 20.43
C ALA A 132 -3.21 -9.72 19.52
N LEU A 133 -3.97 -9.58 18.42
CA LEU A 133 -4.15 -10.65 17.42
C LEU A 133 -2.80 -11.04 16.77
N SER A 134 -1.95 -10.06 16.46
CA SER A 134 -0.61 -10.31 15.91
C SER A 134 0.25 -11.10 16.90
N ALA A 135 0.22 -10.73 18.18
CA ALA A 135 0.95 -11.44 19.22
C ALA A 135 0.41 -12.86 19.50
N GLU A 136 -0.89 -13.08 19.33
CA GLU A 136 -1.52 -14.40 19.39
C GLU A 136 -1.09 -15.24 18.19
N MET A 137 -1.13 -14.69 16.98
CA MET A 137 -0.76 -15.38 15.75
C MET A 137 0.69 -15.88 15.81
N ALA A 138 1.61 -15.06 16.33
CA ALA A 138 3.03 -15.44 16.49
C ALA A 138 3.27 -16.66 17.40
N LYS A 139 2.31 -17.04 18.22
CA LYS A 139 2.38 -18.17 19.16
C LYS A 139 1.50 -19.35 18.75
N THR A 140 0.71 -19.19 17.68
CA THR A 140 -0.30 -20.16 17.25
C THR A 140 0.26 -21.06 16.16
N ALA A 141 0.35 -22.37 16.42
CA ALA A 141 0.78 -23.38 15.46
C ALA A 141 -0.38 -23.98 14.64
N SER A 142 -1.61 -23.95 15.16
CA SER A 142 -2.79 -24.48 14.51
C SER A 142 -3.11 -23.69 13.23
N LEU A 143 -3.12 -24.37 12.06
CA LEU A 143 -3.45 -23.74 10.78
C LEU A 143 -4.83 -23.09 10.80
N GLN A 144 -5.82 -23.73 11.41
CA GLN A 144 -7.19 -23.20 11.46
C GLN A 144 -7.26 -21.90 12.29
N ASP A 145 -6.57 -21.85 13.42
CA ASP A 145 -6.52 -20.65 14.24
C ASP A 145 -5.72 -19.54 13.55
N ARG A 146 -4.62 -19.86 12.86
CA ARG A 146 -3.87 -18.88 12.06
C ARG A 146 -4.73 -18.27 10.95
N ILE A 147 -5.53 -19.09 10.25
CA ILE A 147 -6.48 -18.60 9.23
C ILE A 147 -7.52 -17.67 9.87
N ARG A 148 -8.06 -18.01 11.02
CA ARG A 148 -9.03 -17.18 11.74
C ARG A 148 -8.42 -15.82 12.12
N LEU A 149 -7.22 -15.84 12.70
CA LEU A 149 -6.50 -14.65 13.11
C LEU A 149 -6.14 -13.74 11.91
N ALA A 150 -5.59 -14.33 10.84
CA ALA A 150 -5.25 -13.58 9.63
C ALA A 150 -6.47 -12.88 9.01
N LYS A 151 -7.63 -13.55 8.96
CA LYS A 151 -8.88 -12.97 8.47
C LYS A 151 -9.33 -11.82 9.36
N ALA A 152 -9.35 -12.00 10.68
CA ALA A 152 -9.73 -10.95 11.61
C ALA A 152 -8.83 -9.70 11.48
N MET A 153 -7.51 -9.90 11.40
CA MET A 153 -6.54 -8.83 11.20
C MET A 153 -6.75 -8.13 9.85
N ASN A 154 -6.99 -8.88 8.77
CA ASN A 154 -7.30 -8.31 7.46
C ASN A 154 -8.56 -7.44 7.50
N ASP A 155 -9.62 -7.94 8.13
CA ASP A 155 -10.90 -7.24 8.20
C ASP A 155 -10.77 -5.91 8.96
N MET A 156 -9.97 -5.86 10.02
CA MET A 156 -9.68 -4.62 10.75
C MET A 156 -8.98 -3.58 9.86
N LEU A 157 -7.95 -3.99 9.11
CA LEU A 157 -7.25 -3.09 8.18
C LEU A 157 -8.19 -2.53 7.09
N MET A 158 -9.09 -3.38 6.58
CA MET A 158 -10.04 -2.99 5.53
C MET A 158 -11.15 -2.09 6.06
N GLN A 159 -11.69 -2.36 7.24
CA GLN A 159 -12.76 -1.58 7.86
C GLN A 159 -12.31 -0.19 8.29
N ASP A 160 -11.07 -0.06 8.73
CA ASP A 160 -10.47 1.24 9.11
C ASP A 160 -9.85 1.98 7.92
N TYR A 161 -9.91 1.40 6.73
CA TYR A 161 -9.31 1.98 5.51
C TYR A 161 -7.82 2.34 5.68
N ALA A 162 -7.10 1.60 6.52
CA ALA A 162 -5.66 1.80 6.74
C ALA A 162 -4.86 1.61 5.45
N MET A 163 -5.36 0.76 4.55
CA MET A 163 -4.87 0.58 3.19
C MET A 163 -6.02 0.29 2.22
N ILE A 164 -5.81 0.62 0.96
CA ILE A 164 -6.75 0.34 -0.13
C ILE A 164 -6.01 -0.53 -1.16
N PRO A 165 -6.28 -1.85 -1.21
CA PRO A 165 -5.69 -2.72 -2.22
C PRO A 165 -6.21 -2.35 -3.61
N LEU A 166 -5.31 -2.17 -4.57
CA LEU A 166 -5.69 -1.83 -5.94
C LEU A 166 -5.57 -3.03 -6.87
N ILE A 167 -4.39 -3.65 -6.94
CA ILE A 167 -4.08 -4.70 -7.92
C ILE A 167 -3.14 -5.71 -7.28
N HIS A 168 -3.42 -6.99 -7.46
CA HIS A 168 -2.41 -8.04 -7.32
C HIS A 168 -1.65 -8.17 -8.64
N ARG A 169 -0.36 -7.92 -8.61
CA ARG A 169 0.47 -7.91 -9.83
C ARG A 169 0.86 -9.33 -10.23
N GLY A 170 0.70 -9.67 -11.50
CA GLY A 170 1.35 -10.83 -12.09
C GLY A 170 2.85 -10.62 -12.27
N GLY A 171 3.64 -11.70 -12.17
CA GLY A 171 5.06 -11.69 -12.51
C GLY A 171 5.25 -11.73 -14.03
N VAL A 172 6.15 -10.91 -14.55
CA VAL A 172 6.61 -10.96 -15.95
C VAL A 172 8.12 -10.89 -15.94
N SER A 173 8.74 -11.89 -16.58
CA SER A 173 10.19 -11.95 -16.73
C SER A 173 10.57 -12.11 -18.18
N ALA A 174 11.76 -11.65 -18.52
CA ALA A 174 12.35 -11.84 -19.84
C ALA A 174 13.81 -12.27 -19.71
N HIS A 175 14.25 -13.12 -20.61
CA HIS A 175 15.64 -13.55 -20.70
C HIS A 175 16.12 -13.53 -22.14
N SER A 176 17.45 -13.50 -22.34
CA SER A 176 18.04 -13.58 -23.67
C SER A 176 17.70 -14.93 -24.33
N ASN A 177 17.46 -14.92 -25.63
CA ASN A 177 17.29 -16.14 -26.43
C ASN A 177 18.53 -17.06 -26.45
N THR A 178 19.67 -16.54 -25.97
CA THR A 178 20.90 -17.32 -25.78
C THR A 178 20.91 -18.15 -24.48
N ILE A 179 19.87 -18.04 -23.67
CA ILE A 179 19.72 -18.78 -22.41
C ILE A 179 18.50 -19.71 -22.53
N SER A 180 18.69 -20.97 -22.19
CA SER A 180 17.63 -21.98 -22.11
C SER A 180 17.50 -22.53 -20.69
N GLY A 181 16.37 -23.21 -20.40
CA GLY A 181 16.11 -23.80 -19.09
C GLY A 181 15.47 -22.85 -18.07
N VAL A 182 15.23 -21.59 -18.42
CA VAL A 182 14.54 -20.63 -17.54
C VAL A 182 13.09 -21.04 -17.35
N ARG A 183 12.63 -21.08 -16.10
CA ARG A 183 11.23 -21.38 -15.75
C ARG A 183 10.73 -20.40 -14.72
N MET A 184 9.53 -19.85 -14.92
CA MET A 184 8.84 -19.04 -13.94
C MET A 184 8.32 -19.90 -12.79
N ASN A 185 8.33 -19.33 -11.58
CA ASN A 185 7.74 -19.93 -10.39
C ASN A 185 6.92 -18.83 -9.67
N GLU A 186 5.70 -19.18 -9.27
CA GLU A 186 4.80 -18.23 -8.57
C GLU A 186 5.18 -17.98 -7.11
N TRP A 187 6.01 -18.86 -6.53
CA TRP A 187 6.34 -18.88 -5.11
C TRP A 187 7.79 -18.54 -4.78
N ASP A 188 8.62 -18.38 -5.81
CA ASP A 188 10.06 -18.14 -5.63
C ASP A 188 10.57 -17.12 -6.65
N SER A 189 11.81 -16.70 -6.51
CA SER A 189 12.45 -15.76 -7.44
C SER A 189 12.58 -16.33 -8.85
N GLU A 190 12.78 -15.47 -9.84
CA GLU A 190 13.05 -15.89 -11.23
C GLU A 190 14.33 -16.73 -11.34
N LEU A 191 15.19 -16.70 -10.33
CA LEU A 191 16.45 -17.43 -10.29
C LEU A 191 16.37 -18.81 -9.62
N TRP A 192 15.19 -19.25 -9.19
CA TRP A 192 15.01 -20.46 -8.40
C TRP A 192 15.62 -21.72 -9.03
N ASN A 193 15.64 -21.81 -10.35
CA ASN A 193 16.22 -22.93 -11.10
C ASN A 193 17.47 -22.54 -11.90
N ILE A 194 18.23 -21.55 -11.45
CA ILE A 194 19.43 -21.06 -12.15
C ILE A 194 20.47 -22.16 -12.43
N ALA A 195 20.49 -23.21 -11.60
CA ALA A 195 21.36 -24.36 -11.79
C ALA A 195 21.06 -25.16 -13.08
N ASP A 196 19.81 -25.05 -13.60
CA ASP A 196 19.37 -25.71 -14.82
C ASP A 196 19.63 -24.89 -16.09
N TRP A 197 20.03 -23.63 -15.93
CA TRP A 197 20.20 -22.72 -17.07
C TRP A 197 21.42 -23.08 -17.90
N LYS A 198 21.26 -22.98 -19.21
CA LYS A 198 22.34 -23.23 -20.17
C LYS A 198 22.45 -22.09 -21.15
N ARG A 199 23.66 -21.77 -21.53
CA ARG A 199 23.94 -20.84 -22.64
C ARG A 199 23.96 -21.66 -23.93
N ASN A 200 23.15 -21.25 -24.91
CA ASN A 200 23.11 -21.86 -26.26
C ASN A 200 24.23 -21.27 -27.13
#